data_072f204a153637e7b4d9636f0a8eae96
#
_entry.id   072f204a153637e7b4d9636f0a8eae96
#
_cell.length_a   1.000
_cell.length_b   1.000
_cell.length_c   1.000
_cell.angle_alpha   90.00
_cell.angle_beta   90.00
_cell.angle_gamma   90.00
#
_symmetry.space_group_name_H-M   'P 1'
#
loop_
_entity.id
_entity.type
_entity.pdbx_description
1 polymer ?
#
loop_
_entity_poly.entity_id
_entity_poly.type
_entity_poly.pdbx_seq_one_letter_code
_entity_poly.pdbx_strand_id
1 'polypeptide(L)'
;MKTVGIFWAVLLFSACQSEDNSVDAGALLALEQRALIIDVRTPEEYEQGHYPGAINIPHEQILAGVRSRALGPDDPIVLYCRSGNRSGKAQTTLRDAGYSVTHNAGGLSALLAATGQDPVRSPEP
;
A
#
# COMPACT_ATOMS: atom_id res chain seq x y z
N MET A 1 40.24 12.77 48.64
CA MET A 1 38.92 13.01 48.10
C MET A 1 38.89 12.49 46.67
N LYS A 2 38.16 11.42 46.46
CA LYS A 2 38.08 10.83 45.12
C LYS A 2 36.89 11.44 44.39
N THR A 3 37.14 12.18 43.34
CA THR A 3 36.11 12.64 42.43
C THR A 3 35.71 11.46 41.54
N VAL A 4 34.52 10.96 41.72
CA VAL A 4 33.95 9.95 40.84
C VAL A 4 33.41 10.69 39.62
N GLY A 5 34.13 10.60 38.51
CA GLY A 5 33.64 11.06 37.24
C GLY A 5 32.55 10.15 36.74
N ILE A 6 31.31 10.62 36.74
CA ILE A 6 30.22 9.90 36.13
C ILE A 6 30.32 10.10 34.63
N PHE A 7 30.81 9.08 33.93
CA PHE A 7 30.73 9.03 32.48
C PHE A 7 29.28 8.73 32.09
N TRP A 8 28.59 9.74 31.66
CA TRP A 8 27.35 9.57 30.94
C TRP A 8 27.75 9.15 29.51
N ALA A 9 27.66 7.87 29.25
CA ALA A 9 27.68 7.39 27.88
C ALA A 9 26.36 7.83 27.24
N VAL A 10 26.42 8.94 26.50
CA VAL A 10 25.33 9.28 25.59
C VAL A 10 25.35 8.24 24.48
N LEU A 11 24.55 7.21 24.64
CA LEU A 11 24.21 6.33 23.55
C LEU A 11 23.42 7.17 22.54
N LEU A 12 24.14 7.71 21.59
CA LEU A 12 23.50 8.22 20.38
C LEU A 12 22.90 7.01 19.67
N PHE A 13 21.64 6.74 19.95
CA PHE A 13 20.84 5.96 19.05
C PHE A 13 20.72 6.77 17.77
N SER A 14 21.65 6.52 16.86
CA SER A 14 21.42 6.83 15.47
C SER A 14 20.24 5.99 15.05
N ALA A 15 19.04 6.54 15.16
CA ALA A 15 17.90 5.97 14.50
C ALA A 15 18.23 6.03 13.02
N CYS A 16 18.69 4.91 12.48
CA CYS A 16 18.61 4.70 11.05
C CYS A 16 17.12 4.80 10.71
N GLN A 17 16.71 5.96 10.28
CA GLN A 17 15.53 6.08 9.49
C GLN A 17 15.89 5.43 8.16
N SER A 18 15.81 4.11 8.14
CA SER A 18 15.57 3.41 6.90
C SER A 18 14.31 4.05 6.34
N GLU A 19 14.42 4.61 5.13
CA GLU A 19 13.24 5.01 4.38
C GLU A 19 12.25 3.86 4.49
N ASP A 20 11.15 4.17 5.14
CA ASP A 20 10.23 3.16 5.57
C ASP A 20 9.47 2.67 4.34
N ASN A 21 10.00 1.66 3.68
CA ASN A 21 9.25 0.85 2.72
C ASN A 21 8.25 -0.05 3.46
N SER A 22 7.92 0.29 4.70
CA SER A 22 6.92 -0.42 5.46
C SER A 22 5.53 -0.13 4.89
N VAL A 23 4.79 -1.18 4.62
CA VAL A 23 3.39 -1.09 4.22
C VAL A 23 2.59 -0.58 5.42
N ASP A 24 1.67 0.35 5.18
CA ASP A 24 0.79 0.88 6.19
C ASP A 24 0.04 -0.25 6.92
N ALA A 25 0.04 -0.21 8.25
CA ALA A 25 -0.60 -1.21 9.09
C ALA A 25 -2.11 -1.31 8.82
N GLY A 26 -2.76 -0.19 8.50
CA GLY A 26 -4.17 -0.18 8.11
C GLY A 26 -4.44 -0.94 6.82
N ALA A 27 -3.53 -0.84 5.84
CA ALA A 27 -3.61 -1.61 4.61
C ALA A 27 -3.47 -3.12 4.87
N LEU A 28 -2.51 -3.53 5.71
CA LEU A 28 -2.33 -4.94 6.07
C LEU A 28 -3.55 -5.51 6.79
N LEU A 29 -4.13 -4.75 7.72
CA LEU A 29 -5.34 -5.15 8.41
C LEU A 29 -6.53 -5.27 7.45
N ALA A 30 -6.67 -4.34 6.52
CA ALA A 30 -7.73 -4.38 5.51
C ALA A 30 -7.61 -5.61 4.60
N LEU A 31 -6.38 -6.03 4.26
CA LEU A 31 -6.16 -7.28 3.51
C LEU A 31 -6.66 -8.50 4.27
N GLU A 32 -6.44 -8.57 5.57
CA GLU A 32 -6.96 -9.64 6.42
C GLU A 32 -8.50 -9.63 6.46
N GLN A 33 -9.12 -8.49 6.30
CA GLN A 33 -10.57 -8.30 6.26
C GLN A 33 -11.17 -8.49 4.86
N ARG A 34 -10.40 -9.00 3.91
CA ARG A 34 -10.81 -9.24 2.52
C ARG A 34 -11.20 -7.97 1.76
N ALA A 35 -10.46 -6.89 1.97
CA ALA A 35 -10.61 -5.68 1.20
C ALA A 35 -10.47 -5.94 -0.31
N LEU A 36 -11.15 -5.13 -1.11
CA LEU A 36 -10.88 -5.09 -2.55
C LEU A 36 -9.48 -4.55 -2.77
N ILE A 37 -8.65 -5.30 -3.49
CA ILE A 37 -7.27 -4.93 -3.81
C ILE A 37 -7.24 -4.41 -5.25
N ILE A 38 -6.75 -3.20 -5.43
CA ILE A 38 -6.69 -2.55 -6.73
C ILE A 38 -5.25 -2.19 -7.07
N ASP A 39 -4.77 -2.73 -8.19
CA ASP A 39 -3.55 -2.30 -8.85
C ASP A 39 -3.89 -1.10 -9.74
N VAL A 40 -3.35 0.07 -9.38
CA VAL A 40 -3.63 1.30 -10.12
C VAL A 40 -2.59 1.64 -11.18
N ARG A 41 -1.72 0.67 -11.49
CA ARG A 41 -0.73 0.79 -12.55
C ARG A 41 -1.36 0.62 -13.93
N THR A 42 -0.54 0.67 -14.97
CA THR A 42 -1.01 0.40 -16.33
C THR A 42 -1.38 -1.07 -16.51
N PRO A 43 -2.24 -1.42 -17.49
CA PRO A 43 -2.55 -2.81 -17.81
C PRO A 43 -1.31 -3.64 -18.12
N GLU A 44 -0.33 -3.07 -18.80
CA GLU A 44 0.92 -3.75 -19.15
C GLU A 44 1.74 -4.10 -17.91
N GLU A 45 1.84 -3.18 -16.95
CA GLU A 45 2.51 -3.44 -15.66
C GLU A 45 1.79 -4.55 -14.89
N TYR A 46 0.47 -4.51 -14.86
CA TYR A 46 -0.36 -5.52 -14.19
C TYR A 46 -0.16 -6.92 -14.78
N GLU A 47 -0.15 -7.03 -16.10
CA GLU A 47 0.02 -8.32 -16.79
C GLU A 47 1.38 -8.96 -16.50
N GLN A 48 2.42 -8.15 -16.33
CA GLN A 48 3.77 -8.62 -16.03
C GLN A 48 3.93 -9.20 -14.63
N GLY A 49 3.06 -8.85 -13.73
CA GLY A 49 3.05 -9.34 -12.36
C GLY A 49 2.26 -8.41 -11.46
N HIS A 50 1.34 -8.96 -10.70
CA HIS A 50 0.51 -8.22 -9.77
C HIS A 50 0.29 -8.99 -8.47
N TYR A 51 -0.20 -8.30 -7.46
CA TYR A 51 -0.53 -8.92 -6.17
C TYR A 51 -1.67 -9.94 -6.36
N PRO A 52 -1.58 -11.15 -5.77
CA PRO A 52 -2.63 -12.16 -5.89
C PRO A 52 -4.01 -11.63 -5.49
N GLY A 53 -4.99 -11.81 -6.35
CA GLY A 53 -6.37 -11.35 -6.13
C GLY A 53 -6.61 -9.88 -6.46
N ALA A 54 -5.60 -9.11 -6.82
CA ALA A 54 -5.78 -7.72 -7.22
C ALA A 54 -6.46 -7.60 -8.60
N ILE A 55 -7.33 -6.62 -8.72
CA ILE A 55 -7.88 -6.18 -9.99
C ILE A 55 -7.10 -4.98 -10.50
N ASN A 56 -7.13 -4.74 -11.80
CA ASN A 56 -6.47 -3.58 -12.39
C ASN A 56 -7.48 -2.49 -12.73
N ILE A 57 -7.31 -1.34 -12.10
CA ILE A 57 -7.98 -0.11 -12.48
C ILE A 57 -6.91 0.99 -12.50
N PRO A 58 -6.44 1.42 -13.67
CA PRO A 58 -5.47 2.50 -13.76
C PRO A 58 -5.92 3.74 -12.99
N HIS A 59 -4.98 4.45 -12.36
CA HIS A 59 -5.32 5.51 -11.41
C HIS A 59 -6.20 6.63 -12.00
N GLU A 60 -6.07 6.92 -13.30
CA GLU A 60 -6.91 7.92 -13.96
C GLU A 60 -8.38 7.50 -14.07
N GLN A 61 -8.65 6.20 -13.97
CA GLN A 61 -10.00 5.61 -14.11
C GLN A 61 -10.56 5.14 -12.77
N ILE A 62 -9.88 5.44 -11.66
CA ILE A 62 -10.18 4.82 -10.37
C ILE A 62 -11.62 5.07 -9.92
N LEU A 63 -12.13 6.27 -10.06
CA LEU A 63 -13.46 6.61 -9.57
C LEU A 63 -14.56 5.88 -10.37
N ALA A 64 -14.46 5.89 -11.70
CA ALA A 64 -15.40 5.19 -12.56
C ALA A 64 -15.36 3.67 -12.34
N GLY A 65 -14.15 3.12 -12.19
CA GLY A 65 -13.95 1.69 -11.96
C GLY A 65 -14.51 1.21 -10.62
N VAL A 66 -14.35 2.00 -9.56
CA VAL A 66 -14.89 1.67 -8.24
C VAL A 66 -16.41 1.84 -8.21
N ARG A 67 -16.93 2.90 -8.80
CA ARG A 67 -18.39 3.14 -8.88
C ARG A 67 -19.14 2.03 -9.61
N SER A 68 -18.52 1.40 -10.58
CA SER A 68 -19.14 0.27 -11.32
C SER A 68 -19.27 -1.00 -10.48
N ARG A 69 -18.70 -1.05 -9.28
CA ARG A 69 -18.60 -2.24 -8.44
C ARG A 69 -19.54 -2.28 -7.25
N ALA A 70 -20.52 -1.45 -7.17
CA ALA A 70 -21.51 -1.44 -6.10
C ALA A 70 -20.93 -1.51 -4.67
N LEU A 71 -19.80 -0.86 -4.44
CA LEU A 71 -19.19 -0.76 -3.11
C LEU A 71 -19.87 0.32 -2.29
N GLY A 72 -20.04 0.03 -1.00
CA GLY A 72 -20.50 1.02 -0.04
C GLY A 72 -19.36 1.97 0.41
N PRO A 73 -19.68 3.11 1.04
CA PRO A 73 -18.68 4.10 1.46
C PRO A 73 -17.73 3.58 2.54
N ASP A 74 -18.12 2.54 3.28
CA ASP A 74 -17.32 1.95 4.36
C ASP A 74 -16.66 0.63 3.97
N ASP A 75 -16.81 0.20 2.72
CA ASP A 75 -16.17 -1.03 2.25
C ASP A 75 -14.67 -0.80 2.09
N PRO A 76 -13.82 -1.67 2.67
CA PRO A 76 -12.38 -1.45 2.64
C PRO A 76 -11.79 -1.68 1.25
N ILE A 77 -10.93 -0.74 0.85
CA ILE A 77 -10.21 -0.77 -0.43
C ILE A 77 -8.73 -0.60 -0.14
N VAL A 78 -7.91 -1.46 -0.72
CA VAL A 78 -6.46 -1.35 -0.69
C VAL A 78 -5.96 -1.05 -2.10
N LEU A 79 -5.18 0.02 -2.22
CA LEU A 79 -4.60 0.48 -3.47
C LEU A 79 -3.08 0.31 -3.43
N TYR A 80 -2.48 -0.10 -4.53
CA TYR A 80 -1.04 -0.07 -4.67
C TYR A 80 -0.63 0.29 -6.11
N CYS A 81 0.59 0.75 -6.25
CA CYS A 81 1.21 0.97 -7.55
C CYS A 81 2.66 0.47 -7.53
N ARG A 82 3.57 1.13 -8.22
CA ARG A 82 4.99 0.77 -8.19
C ARG A 82 5.73 1.37 -6.99
N SER A 83 5.39 2.60 -6.61
CA SER A 83 6.07 3.38 -5.58
C SER A 83 5.16 4.00 -4.53
N GLY A 84 3.83 3.89 -4.68
CA GLY A 84 2.85 4.53 -3.81
C GLY A 84 2.36 5.91 -4.25
N ASN A 85 2.94 6.51 -5.27
CA ASN A 85 2.57 7.86 -5.74
C ASN A 85 1.21 7.86 -6.47
N ARG A 86 1.05 7.00 -7.48
CA ARG A 86 -0.22 6.87 -8.22
C ARG A 86 -1.35 6.37 -7.31
N SER A 87 -1.05 5.43 -6.43
CA SER A 87 -2.03 4.93 -5.44
C SER A 87 -2.40 5.97 -4.41
N GLY A 88 -1.49 6.86 -4.02
CA GLY A 88 -1.79 8.01 -3.17
C GLY A 88 -2.78 8.99 -3.81
N LYS A 89 -2.61 9.27 -5.09
CA LYS A 89 -3.55 10.11 -5.86
C LYS A 89 -4.92 9.44 -5.98
N ALA A 90 -4.95 8.14 -6.26
CA ALA A 90 -6.19 7.37 -6.32
C ALA A 90 -6.91 7.34 -4.97
N GLN A 91 -6.18 7.19 -3.86
CA GLN A 91 -6.72 7.25 -2.52
C GLN A 91 -7.41 8.59 -2.24
N THR A 92 -6.78 9.70 -2.58
CA THR A 92 -7.35 11.03 -2.41
C THR A 92 -8.65 11.17 -3.22
N THR A 93 -8.64 10.74 -4.47
CA THR A 93 -9.83 10.76 -5.34
C THR A 93 -10.99 9.98 -4.73
N LEU A 94 -10.72 8.77 -4.23
CA LEU A 94 -11.76 7.93 -3.64
C LEU A 94 -12.28 8.50 -2.32
N ARG A 95 -11.42 9.00 -1.45
CA ARG A 95 -11.83 9.63 -0.20
C ARG A 95 -12.68 10.87 -0.43
N ASP A 96 -12.31 11.70 -1.37
CA ASP A 96 -13.09 12.88 -1.75
C ASP A 96 -14.47 12.50 -2.31
N ALA A 97 -14.60 11.32 -2.88
CA ALA A 97 -15.85 10.78 -3.39
C ALA A 97 -16.69 10.02 -2.34
N GLY A 98 -16.22 9.93 -1.09
CA GLY A 98 -16.96 9.33 0.02
C GLY A 98 -16.55 7.88 0.38
N TYR A 99 -15.56 7.31 -0.28
CA TYR A 99 -15.00 6.00 0.10
C TYR A 99 -13.98 6.19 1.21
N SER A 100 -14.44 6.14 2.46
CA SER A 100 -13.67 6.56 3.64
C SER A 100 -12.63 5.53 4.09
N VAL A 101 -12.78 4.25 3.72
CA VAL A 101 -11.90 3.16 4.16
C VAL A 101 -11.01 2.74 3.00
N THR A 102 -10.17 3.66 2.54
CA THR A 102 -9.18 3.42 1.48
C THR A 102 -7.77 3.53 2.03
N HIS A 103 -6.95 2.54 1.72
CA HIS A 103 -5.57 2.44 2.18
C HIS A 103 -4.62 2.42 0.99
N ASN A 104 -3.56 3.20 1.09
CA ASN A 104 -2.44 3.16 0.14
C ASN A 104 -1.39 2.17 0.67
N ALA A 105 -1.27 1.03 0.01
CA ALA A 105 -0.29 0.02 0.38
C ALA A 105 1.12 0.28 -0.19
N GLY A 106 1.29 1.36 -0.93
CA GLY A 106 2.60 1.73 -1.48
C GLY A 106 2.95 0.99 -2.76
N GLY A 107 4.15 0.45 -2.83
CA GLY A 107 4.65 -0.28 -3.99
C GLY A 107 4.41 -1.78 -3.92
N LEU A 108 4.26 -2.40 -5.07
CA LEU A 108 4.03 -3.85 -5.18
C LEU A 108 5.11 -4.67 -4.47
N SER A 109 6.39 -4.34 -4.66
CA SER A 109 7.48 -5.10 -4.07
C SER A 109 7.44 -5.11 -2.53
N ALA A 110 7.18 -3.95 -1.93
CA ALA A 110 7.05 -3.84 -0.47
C ALA A 110 5.81 -4.59 0.04
N LEU A 111 4.70 -4.52 -0.68
CA LEU A 111 3.47 -5.21 -0.33
C LEU A 111 3.64 -6.74 -0.39
N LEU A 112 4.27 -7.26 -1.44
CA LEU A 112 4.61 -8.68 -1.56
C LEU A 112 5.51 -9.14 -0.42
N ALA A 113 6.56 -8.38 -0.11
CA ALA A 113 7.48 -8.70 0.97
C ALA A 113 6.78 -8.70 2.34
N ALA A 114 5.93 -7.71 2.61
CA ALA A 114 5.22 -7.59 3.88
C ALA A 114 4.22 -8.71 4.13
N THR A 115 3.67 -9.29 3.07
CA THR A 115 2.63 -10.33 3.15
C THR A 115 3.16 -11.75 2.85
N GLY A 116 4.41 -11.87 2.44
CA GLY A 116 4.99 -13.16 2.05
C GLY A 116 4.40 -13.76 0.78
N GLN A 117 3.80 -12.93 -0.06
CA GLN A 117 3.18 -13.35 -1.31
C GLN A 117 4.14 -13.22 -2.49
N ASP A 118 3.96 -14.08 -3.48
CA ASP A 118 4.63 -13.99 -4.78
C ASP A 118 3.70 -13.32 -5.81
N PRO A 119 4.25 -12.57 -6.76
CA PRO A 119 3.43 -11.98 -7.81
C PRO A 119 2.85 -13.05 -8.72
N VAL A 120 1.63 -12.80 -9.20
CA VAL A 120 0.99 -13.64 -10.21
C VAL A 120 0.93 -12.88 -11.53
N ARG A 121 0.98 -13.62 -12.63
CA ARG A 121 0.81 -13.07 -13.97
C ARG A 121 -0.57 -13.39 -14.49
N SER A 122 -1.11 -12.50 -15.31
CA SER A 122 -2.32 -12.82 -16.05
C SER A 122 -2.04 -14.00 -16.98
N PRO A 123 -2.97 -14.96 -17.13
CA PRO A 123 -2.80 -16.04 -18.07
C PRO A 123 -2.63 -15.46 -19.48
N GLU A 124 -1.64 -15.94 -20.19
CA GLU A 124 -1.47 -15.57 -21.60
C GLU A 124 -2.70 -16.01 -22.41
N PRO A 125 -3.16 -15.17 -23.33
CA PRO A 125 -4.29 -15.53 -24.18
C PRO A 125 -4.02 -16.71 -25.09
#